data_e7f5f3e753039abd2342afb026bd51d0
#
_entry.id   e7f5f3e753039abd2342afb026bd51d0
#
_cell.length_a   1.000
_cell.length_b   1.000
_cell.length_c   1.000
_cell.angle_alpha   90.00
_cell.angle_beta   90.00
_cell.angle_gamma   90.00
#
_symmetry.space_group_name_H-M   'P 1'
#
loop_
_entity.id
_entity.type
_entity.pdbx_description
1 polymer ?
#
loop_
_entity_poly.entity_id
_entity_poly.type
_entity_poly.pdbx_seq_one_letter_code
_entity_poly.pdbx_strand_id
1 'polypeptide(L)'
;MRFISLISVVYALVLPTLAQEPVGCDKFRWSLDKERATLTGTDLPKVASGSEVKWPLPFATMIALVPLVDAKLPIAPERSPKSQDTFGGSIQIAAPAKAGTYKITLSSAGWIDVVQDGQRVRSTAATGATGCEGVRKSVKFELAASPFTVQLSGVEANTIGLVISGE
;
A
#
# COMPACT_ATOMS: atom_id res chain seq x y z
N MET A 1 -69.88 9.63 8.82
CA MET A 1 -68.82 8.71 9.34
C MET A 1 -67.62 8.81 8.40
N ARG A 2 -66.53 9.48 8.82
CA ARG A 2 -65.30 9.61 8.04
C ARG A 2 -64.28 8.61 8.65
N PHE A 3 -63.88 7.64 7.85
CA PHE A 3 -62.81 6.68 8.20
C PHE A 3 -61.47 7.32 7.88
N ILE A 4 -60.67 7.60 8.90
CA ILE A 4 -59.28 8.04 8.78
C ILE A 4 -58.41 6.77 8.69
N SER A 5 -57.85 6.49 7.54
CA SER A 5 -56.92 5.39 7.31
C SER A 5 -55.50 5.85 7.74
N LEU A 6 -55.00 5.27 8.81
CA LEU A 6 -53.62 5.48 9.27
C LEU A 6 -52.68 4.62 8.43
N ILE A 7 -51.88 5.27 7.61
CA ILE A 7 -50.77 4.60 6.87
C ILE A 7 -49.56 4.58 7.79
N SER A 8 -49.22 3.38 8.30
CA SER A 8 -47.96 3.16 9.04
C SER A 8 -46.78 3.04 8.04
N VAL A 9 -45.94 4.04 8.05
CA VAL A 9 -44.67 4.02 7.27
C VAL A 9 -43.63 3.26 8.12
N VAL A 10 -43.25 2.07 7.68
CA VAL A 10 -42.17 1.29 8.29
C VAL A 10 -40.85 1.77 7.70
N TYR A 11 -40.05 2.48 8.48
CA TYR A 11 -38.65 2.83 8.11
C TYR A 11 -37.77 1.61 8.33
N ALA A 12 -37.32 0.98 7.25
CA ALA A 12 -36.29 -0.04 7.31
C ALA A 12 -34.92 0.65 7.54
N LEU A 13 -34.34 0.47 8.71
CA LEU A 13 -32.97 0.87 9.04
C LEU A 13 -32.01 -0.04 8.28
N VAL A 14 -31.43 0.47 7.18
CA VAL A 14 -30.31 -0.19 6.49
C VAL A 14 -29.04 0.12 7.28
N LEU A 15 -28.60 -0.85 8.10
CA LEU A 15 -27.30 -0.77 8.77
C LEU A 15 -26.19 -0.96 7.72
N PRO A 16 -25.16 -0.06 7.68
CA PRO A 16 -24.02 -0.28 6.82
C PRO A 16 -23.27 -1.54 7.30
N THR A 17 -23.23 -2.56 6.47
CA THR A 17 -22.35 -3.72 6.65
C THR A 17 -20.90 -3.24 6.51
N LEU A 18 -20.15 -3.22 7.62
CA LEU A 18 -18.70 -3.04 7.58
C LEU A 18 -18.14 -4.28 6.86
N ALA A 19 -17.65 -4.08 5.65
CA ALA A 19 -16.97 -5.13 4.91
C ALA A 19 -15.72 -5.54 5.72
N GLN A 20 -15.72 -6.75 6.27
CA GLN A 20 -14.55 -7.31 6.95
C GLN A 20 -13.42 -7.50 5.94
N GLU A 21 -12.21 -7.11 6.34
CA GLU A 21 -11.03 -7.39 5.53
C GLU A 21 -10.83 -8.91 5.42
N PRO A 22 -10.44 -9.42 4.23
CA PRO A 22 -10.13 -10.83 4.04
C PRO A 22 -9.03 -11.31 4.99
N VAL A 23 -9.15 -12.55 5.50
CA VAL A 23 -8.21 -13.14 6.45
C VAL A 23 -7.56 -14.38 5.84
N GLY A 24 -6.23 -14.40 5.78
CA GLY A 24 -5.43 -15.52 5.27
C GLY A 24 -4.67 -15.21 3.99
N CYS A 25 -3.58 -15.93 3.77
CA CYS A 25 -2.70 -15.73 2.61
C CYS A 25 -3.39 -16.12 1.28
N ASP A 26 -4.38 -16.99 1.33
CA ASP A 26 -5.17 -17.43 0.18
C ASP A 26 -6.20 -16.39 -0.31
N LYS A 27 -6.35 -15.28 0.41
CA LYS A 27 -7.32 -14.23 0.11
C LYS A 27 -6.78 -13.11 -0.78
N PHE A 28 -5.51 -13.13 -1.11
CA PHE A 28 -4.98 -12.18 -2.09
C PHE A 28 -5.52 -12.51 -3.50
N ARG A 29 -5.79 -11.47 -4.29
CA ARG A 29 -6.33 -11.58 -5.65
C ARG A 29 -5.34 -12.20 -6.65
N TRP A 30 -4.06 -12.24 -6.30
CA TRP A 30 -2.96 -12.89 -7.04
C TRP A 30 -1.96 -13.48 -6.05
N SER A 31 -1.18 -14.50 -6.49
CA SER A 31 -0.16 -15.10 -5.63
C SER A 31 0.90 -14.09 -5.23
N LEU A 32 1.26 -14.13 -3.96
CA LEU A 32 2.32 -13.34 -3.32
C LEU A 32 3.34 -14.23 -2.61
N ASP A 33 3.43 -15.51 -2.99
CA ASP A 33 4.30 -16.49 -2.32
C ASP A 33 5.78 -16.09 -2.42
N LYS A 34 6.22 -15.56 -3.56
CA LYS A 34 7.59 -15.09 -3.77
C LYS A 34 7.89 -13.86 -2.92
N GLU A 35 7.00 -12.87 -2.96
CA GLU A 35 7.12 -11.64 -2.18
C GLU A 35 7.10 -11.96 -0.68
N ARG A 36 6.24 -12.89 -0.26
CA ARG A 36 6.16 -13.37 1.12
C ARG A 36 7.45 -14.05 1.56
N ALA A 37 7.96 -15.02 0.79
CA ALA A 37 9.21 -15.71 1.08
C ALA A 37 10.37 -14.71 1.23
N THR A 38 10.39 -13.67 0.40
CA THR A 38 11.41 -12.61 0.47
C THR A 38 11.24 -11.76 1.73
N LEU A 39 10.01 -11.30 2.06
CA LEU A 39 9.74 -10.43 3.20
C LEU A 39 9.88 -11.14 4.57
N THR A 40 9.75 -12.46 4.61
CA THR A 40 10.00 -13.27 5.82
C THR A 40 11.47 -13.70 5.95
N GLY A 41 12.30 -13.42 4.96
CA GLY A 41 13.75 -13.67 5.03
C GLY A 41 14.43 -12.78 6.09
N THR A 42 15.55 -13.23 6.64
CA THR A 42 16.24 -12.59 7.77
C THR A 42 17.15 -11.43 7.38
N ASP A 43 17.56 -11.34 6.10
CA ASP A 43 18.65 -10.45 5.68
C ASP A 43 18.20 -9.40 4.64
N LEU A 44 17.06 -8.77 4.86
CA LEU A 44 16.65 -7.65 4.01
C LEU A 44 17.59 -6.44 4.21
N PRO A 45 18.13 -5.87 3.11
CA PRO A 45 18.89 -4.64 3.19
C PRO A 45 18.02 -3.54 3.83
N LYS A 46 18.63 -2.74 4.69
CA LYS A 46 17.93 -1.62 5.36
C LYS A 46 18.28 -0.32 4.65
N VAL A 47 17.26 0.49 4.34
CA VAL A 47 17.43 1.81 3.76
C VAL A 47 16.65 2.85 4.59
N ALA A 48 17.20 4.05 4.68
CA ALA A 48 16.50 5.16 5.32
C ALA A 48 15.49 5.79 4.35
N SER A 49 14.46 6.42 4.89
CA SER A 49 13.61 7.30 4.12
C SER A 49 14.43 8.38 3.40
N GLY A 50 14.12 8.66 2.14
CA GLY A 50 14.84 9.59 1.28
C GLY A 50 15.98 8.97 0.48
N SER A 51 16.30 7.69 0.70
CA SER A 51 17.37 7.00 -0.04
C SER A 51 17.02 6.77 -1.51
N GLU A 52 18.07 6.81 -2.35
CA GLU A 52 18.02 6.29 -3.71
C GLU A 52 18.43 4.82 -3.71
N VAL A 53 17.67 4.00 -4.40
CA VAL A 53 17.87 2.56 -4.51
C VAL A 53 18.09 2.19 -5.97
N LYS A 54 19.19 1.46 -6.22
CA LYS A 54 19.53 0.97 -7.55
C LYS A 54 19.02 -0.47 -7.72
N TRP A 55 18.49 -0.72 -8.91
CA TRP A 55 18.01 -2.02 -9.36
C TRP A 55 19.11 -3.10 -9.46
N PRO A 56 18.93 -4.41 -9.26
CA PRO A 56 18.01 -5.23 -10.08
C PRO A 56 16.75 -5.71 -9.35
N LEU A 57 15.78 -6.17 -10.15
CA LEU A 57 14.54 -6.81 -9.70
C LEU A 57 14.72 -8.34 -9.48
N PRO A 58 13.98 -8.97 -8.55
CA PRO A 58 13.09 -8.29 -7.60
C PRO A 58 13.88 -7.54 -6.54
N PHE A 59 13.47 -6.31 -6.25
CA PHE A 59 14.06 -5.53 -5.17
C PHE A 59 13.26 -5.69 -3.89
N ALA A 60 13.96 -5.97 -2.79
CA ALA A 60 13.36 -6.06 -1.46
C ALA A 60 14.20 -5.31 -0.44
N THR A 61 13.56 -4.62 0.48
CA THR A 61 14.24 -3.86 1.53
C THR A 61 13.36 -3.67 2.76
N MET A 62 14.00 -3.41 3.89
CA MET A 62 13.38 -2.83 5.08
C MET A 62 13.61 -1.33 5.07
N ILE A 63 12.55 -0.54 5.01
CA ILE A 63 12.62 0.92 5.03
C ILE A 63 12.49 1.42 6.46
N ALA A 64 13.45 2.24 6.91
CA ALA A 64 13.34 3.00 8.13
C ALA A 64 12.53 4.28 7.83
N LEU A 65 11.36 4.38 8.46
CA LEU A 65 10.43 5.49 8.33
C LEU A 65 10.66 6.52 9.45
N VAL A 66 10.15 7.72 9.24
CA VAL A 66 10.14 8.79 10.25
C VAL A 66 8.69 9.11 10.67
N PRO A 67 8.46 9.79 11.82
CA PRO A 67 7.12 10.28 12.14
C PRO A 67 6.52 11.01 10.95
N LEU A 68 5.25 10.77 10.66
CA LEU A 68 4.61 11.27 9.43
C LEU A 68 4.70 12.81 9.33
N VAL A 69 4.62 13.50 10.46
CA VAL A 69 4.74 14.96 10.53
C VAL A 69 6.12 15.48 10.09
N ASP A 70 7.16 14.65 10.20
CA ASP A 70 8.53 14.94 9.79
C ASP A 70 8.88 14.34 8.41
N ALA A 71 8.00 13.52 7.86
CA ALA A 71 8.19 12.86 6.57
C ALA A 71 8.11 13.89 5.44
N LYS A 72 9.22 14.14 4.78
CA LYS A 72 9.29 15.03 3.60
C LYS A 72 8.82 14.27 2.38
N LEU A 73 7.50 14.04 2.29
CA LEU A 73 6.90 13.32 1.17
C LEU A 73 6.90 14.17 -0.11
N PRO A 74 7.26 13.61 -1.28
CA PRO A 74 7.28 14.34 -2.56
C PRO A 74 5.95 15.00 -2.92
N ILE A 75 4.84 14.35 -2.60
CA ILE A 75 3.49 14.86 -2.82
C ILE A 75 2.62 14.58 -1.58
N ALA A 76 1.52 15.31 -1.43
CA ALA A 76 0.54 14.98 -0.39
C ALA A 76 0.01 13.54 -0.59
N PRO A 77 -0.12 12.72 0.46
CA PRO A 77 -0.73 11.38 0.35
C PRO A 77 -2.10 11.45 -0.31
N GLU A 78 -2.39 10.52 -1.23
CA GLU A 78 -3.71 10.43 -1.86
C GLU A 78 -4.80 10.18 -0.83
N ARG A 79 -4.47 9.39 0.20
CA ARG A 79 -5.37 9.09 1.31
C ARG A 79 -4.80 9.67 2.61
N SER A 80 -5.57 10.52 3.25
CA SER A 80 -5.21 11.04 4.57
C SER A 80 -5.09 9.89 5.58
N PRO A 81 -4.00 9.81 6.34
CA PRO A 81 -3.85 8.84 7.42
C PRO A 81 -4.96 9.00 8.46
N LYS A 82 -5.37 7.88 9.06
CA LYS A 82 -6.39 7.89 10.11
C LYS A 82 -5.91 8.53 11.42
N SER A 83 -4.59 8.54 11.65
CA SER A 83 -3.94 9.17 12.80
C SER A 83 -2.68 9.88 12.36
N GLN A 84 -2.32 10.96 13.06
CA GLN A 84 -1.04 11.64 12.90
C GLN A 84 0.11 10.89 13.58
N ASP A 85 -0.20 10.03 14.56
CA ASP A 85 0.77 9.18 15.27
C ASP A 85 1.16 7.96 14.44
N THR A 86 1.48 8.18 13.17
CA THR A 86 1.93 7.16 12.23
C THR A 86 3.26 7.57 11.61
N PHE A 87 3.85 6.64 10.87
CA PHE A 87 5.13 6.85 10.20
C PHE A 87 4.93 6.94 8.69
N GLY A 88 5.86 7.62 8.04
CA GLY A 88 5.92 7.75 6.59
C GLY A 88 7.34 7.91 6.10
N GLY A 89 7.48 7.86 4.79
CA GLY A 89 8.77 8.02 4.13
C GLY A 89 8.69 7.75 2.65
N SER A 90 9.80 7.91 1.97
CA SER A 90 9.89 7.65 0.53
C SER A 90 11.24 7.05 0.18
N ILE A 91 11.28 6.28 -0.91
CA ILE A 91 12.52 5.85 -1.56
C ILE A 91 12.44 6.16 -3.04
N GLN A 92 13.54 6.64 -3.60
CA GLN A 92 13.67 6.85 -5.03
C GLN A 92 14.24 5.60 -5.67
N ILE A 93 13.59 5.10 -6.71
CA ILE A 93 14.01 3.91 -7.45
C ILE A 93 14.54 4.36 -8.81
N ALA A 94 15.72 3.87 -9.18
CA ALA A 94 16.26 4.07 -10.52
C ALA A 94 15.31 3.50 -11.59
N ALA A 95 15.45 3.98 -12.84
CA ALA A 95 14.61 3.53 -13.94
C ALA A 95 14.59 1.99 -14.05
N PRO A 96 13.40 1.36 -14.12
CA PRO A 96 13.33 -0.06 -14.42
C PRO A 96 13.81 -0.35 -15.84
N ALA A 97 14.25 -1.57 -16.09
CA ALA A 97 14.81 -1.96 -17.39
C ALA A 97 13.81 -1.81 -18.56
N LYS A 98 12.52 -1.86 -18.28
CA LYS A 98 11.44 -1.68 -19.27
C LYS A 98 10.20 -1.09 -18.61
N ALA A 99 9.37 -0.42 -19.39
CA ALA A 99 8.02 -0.05 -18.98
C ALA A 99 7.15 -1.29 -18.82
N GLY A 100 6.16 -1.22 -17.94
CA GLY A 100 5.20 -2.32 -17.71
C GLY A 100 4.55 -2.28 -16.33
N THR A 101 3.85 -3.37 -16.01
CA THR A 101 3.18 -3.54 -14.72
C THR A 101 4.17 -3.95 -13.64
N TYR A 102 4.17 -3.21 -12.55
CA TYR A 102 4.97 -3.50 -11.35
C TYR A 102 4.08 -3.65 -10.14
N LYS A 103 4.41 -4.64 -9.31
CA LYS A 103 3.78 -4.86 -8.00
C LYS A 103 4.65 -4.26 -6.90
N ILE A 104 4.03 -3.49 -6.02
CA ILE A 104 4.65 -3.01 -4.80
C ILE A 104 3.92 -3.67 -3.63
N THR A 105 4.66 -4.49 -2.88
CA THR A 105 4.12 -5.34 -1.80
C THR A 105 4.71 -4.91 -0.47
N LEU A 106 3.87 -4.76 0.54
CA LEU A 106 4.23 -4.35 1.90
C LEU A 106 4.05 -5.48 2.91
N SER A 107 4.94 -5.52 3.90
CA SER A 107 4.87 -6.46 5.03
C SER A 107 3.80 -6.09 6.06
N SER A 108 3.43 -4.82 6.16
CA SER A 108 2.44 -4.31 7.11
C SER A 108 1.47 -3.32 6.46
N ALA A 109 0.47 -2.86 7.21
CA ALA A 109 -0.49 -1.86 6.73
C ALA A 109 0.20 -0.53 6.46
N GLY A 110 -0.20 0.13 5.37
CA GLY A 110 0.29 1.43 4.94
C GLY A 110 -0.36 1.84 3.62
N TRP A 111 -0.29 3.13 3.31
CA TRP A 111 -0.69 3.65 2.02
C TRP A 111 0.52 3.76 1.10
N ILE A 112 0.34 3.42 -0.16
CA ILE A 112 1.38 3.48 -1.19
C ILE A 112 0.96 4.51 -2.23
N ASP A 113 1.75 5.54 -2.41
CA ASP A 113 1.70 6.41 -3.58
C ASP A 113 2.97 6.19 -4.42
N VAL A 114 2.83 6.26 -5.73
CA VAL A 114 3.96 6.26 -6.64
C VAL A 114 3.99 7.58 -7.40
N VAL A 115 5.17 8.17 -7.47
CA VAL A 115 5.43 9.42 -8.22
C VAL A 115 6.44 9.12 -9.31
N GLN A 116 6.08 9.41 -10.55
CA GLN A 116 6.96 9.28 -11.72
C GLN A 116 6.83 10.54 -12.57
N ASP A 117 7.93 11.10 -13.01
CA ASP A 117 7.99 12.35 -13.80
C ASP A 117 7.23 13.52 -13.12
N GLY A 118 7.30 13.59 -11.78
CA GLY A 118 6.64 14.59 -10.96
C GLY A 118 5.13 14.42 -10.79
N GLN A 119 4.54 13.36 -11.33
CA GLN A 119 3.11 13.08 -11.27
C GLN A 119 2.80 11.82 -10.48
N ARG A 120 1.65 11.82 -9.77
CA ARG A 120 1.14 10.59 -9.16
C ARG A 120 0.73 9.59 -10.23
N VAL A 121 1.27 8.38 -10.13
CA VAL A 121 0.82 7.24 -10.93
C VAL A 121 -0.37 6.59 -10.25
N ARG A 122 -1.46 6.41 -10.98
CA ARG A 122 -2.65 5.72 -10.47
C ARG A 122 -2.39 4.21 -10.38
N SER A 123 -2.82 3.60 -9.28
CA SER A 123 -2.81 2.15 -9.16
C SER A 123 -3.83 1.51 -10.10
N THR A 124 -3.47 0.39 -10.72
CA THR A 124 -4.35 -0.37 -11.62
C THR A 124 -5.11 -1.47 -10.88
N ALA A 125 -4.54 -2.00 -9.81
CA ALA A 125 -5.18 -2.99 -8.96
C ALA A 125 -4.56 -2.99 -7.56
N ALA A 126 -5.33 -3.41 -6.57
CA ALA A 126 -4.87 -3.58 -5.20
C ALA A 126 -5.46 -4.84 -4.58
N THR A 127 -4.71 -5.45 -3.67
CA THR A 127 -5.15 -6.56 -2.84
C THR A 127 -4.55 -6.43 -1.44
N GLY A 128 -5.26 -6.93 -0.45
CA GLY A 128 -4.79 -6.94 0.94
C GLY A 128 -5.56 -7.99 1.73
N ALA A 129 -4.91 -8.55 2.72
CA ALA A 129 -5.49 -9.49 3.66
C ALA A 129 -4.82 -9.33 5.03
N THR A 130 -5.52 -9.65 6.09
CA THR A 130 -4.98 -9.81 7.44
C THR A 130 -4.60 -11.27 7.68
N GLY A 131 -3.85 -11.56 8.75
CA GLY A 131 -3.53 -12.94 9.12
C GLY A 131 -2.61 -13.68 8.14
N CYS A 132 -1.85 -12.95 7.30
CA CYS A 132 -0.81 -13.50 6.46
C CYS A 132 0.53 -12.92 6.88
N GLU A 133 1.36 -13.73 7.53
CA GLU A 133 2.67 -13.32 8.01
C GLU A 133 3.56 -12.89 6.84
N GLY A 134 4.26 -11.77 7.02
CA GLY A 134 5.20 -11.20 6.06
C GLY A 134 4.58 -10.40 4.92
N VAL A 135 3.28 -10.52 4.66
CA VAL A 135 2.60 -9.75 3.60
C VAL A 135 1.24 -9.23 4.09
N ARG A 136 1.02 -7.96 3.89
CA ARG A 136 -0.24 -7.31 4.25
C ARG A 136 -1.00 -6.73 3.06
N LYS A 137 -0.28 -6.24 2.06
CA LYS A 137 -0.87 -5.50 0.92
C LYS A 137 0.03 -5.58 -0.29
N SER A 138 -0.58 -5.64 -1.47
CA SER A 138 0.13 -5.49 -2.75
C SER A 138 -0.69 -4.61 -3.70
N VAL A 139 -0.02 -3.72 -4.41
CA VAL A 139 -0.64 -2.76 -5.34
C VAL A 139 0.12 -2.79 -6.66
N LYS A 140 -0.60 -2.79 -7.77
CA LYS A 140 -0.05 -2.76 -9.13
C LYS A 140 -0.08 -1.35 -9.70
N PHE A 141 0.99 -1.02 -10.43
CA PHE A 141 1.17 0.25 -11.14
C PHE A 141 1.72 -0.01 -12.53
N GLU A 142 1.25 0.75 -13.51
CA GLU A 142 1.90 0.84 -14.83
C GLU A 142 2.99 1.89 -14.75
N LEU A 143 4.26 1.48 -14.90
CA LEU A 143 5.42 2.35 -14.81
C LEU A 143 6.14 2.47 -16.16
N ALA A 144 6.57 3.68 -16.47
CA ALA A 144 7.49 3.94 -17.58
C ALA A 144 8.92 3.48 -17.24
N ALA A 145 9.78 3.37 -18.24
CA ALA A 145 11.21 3.09 -18.05
C ALA A 145 11.98 4.37 -17.64
N SER A 146 11.47 5.07 -16.63
CA SER A 146 12.07 6.26 -16.00
C SER A 146 12.13 6.09 -14.47
N PRO A 147 12.97 6.83 -13.74
CA PRO A 147 13.01 6.77 -12.28
C PRO A 147 11.65 7.10 -11.67
N PHE A 148 11.36 6.50 -10.52
CA PHE A 148 10.12 6.75 -9.80
C PHE A 148 10.37 6.75 -8.29
N THR A 149 9.47 7.35 -7.55
CA THR A 149 9.50 7.37 -6.08
C THR A 149 8.34 6.58 -5.53
N VAL A 150 8.62 5.67 -4.62
CA VAL A 150 7.61 5.03 -3.77
C VAL A 150 7.52 5.82 -2.49
N GLN A 151 6.33 6.30 -2.19
CA GLN A 151 6.00 7.06 -0.98
C GLN A 151 5.06 6.24 -0.12
N LEU A 152 5.35 6.16 1.17
CA LEU A 152 4.59 5.42 2.16
C LEU A 152 4.05 6.37 3.23
N SER A 153 2.81 6.13 3.66
CA SER A 153 2.19 6.90 4.74
C SER A 153 1.22 6.04 5.56
N GLY A 154 0.90 6.49 6.76
CA GLY A 154 -0.04 5.81 7.65
C GLY A 154 0.44 4.44 8.12
N VAL A 155 1.75 4.23 8.26
CA VAL A 155 2.36 3.02 8.80
C VAL A 155 2.43 3.12 10.32
N GLU A 156 2.02 2.08 11.04
CA GLU A 156 2.00 2.09 12.52
C GLU A 156 3.40 1.94 13.15
N ALA A 157 4.34 1.30 12.44
CA ALA A 157 5.70 1.07 12.89
C ALA A 157 6.71 1.99 12.16
N ASN A 158 7.84 2.26 12.79
CA ASN A 158 8.92 3.03 12.20
C ASN A 158 9.76 2.27 11.15
N THR A 159 9.38 1.04 10.84
CA THR A 159 9.99 0.23 9.78
C THR A 159 8.93 -0.54 9.01
N ILE A 160 9.17 -0.79 7.73
CA ILE A 160 8.30 -1.59 6.88
C ILE A 160 9.11 -2.34 5.82
N GLY A 161 8.78 -3.61 5.63
CA GLY A 161 9.31 -4.40 4.52
C GLY A 161 8.59 -4.06 3.22
N LEU A 162 9.35 -3.92 2.14
CA LEU A 162 8.85 -3.60 0.81
C LEU A 162 9.52 -4.50 -0.21
N VAL A 163 8.72 -5.04 -1.14
CA VAL A 163 9.19 -5.72 -2.36
C VAL A 163 8.61 -5.02 -3.58
N ILE A 164 9.43 -4.80 -4.59
CA ILE A 164 9.00 -4.37 -5.92
C ILE A 164 9.36 -5.47 -6.92
N SER A 165 8.38 -5.95 -7.67
CA SER A 165 8.54 -6.99 -8.70
C SER A 165 7.81 -6.60 -9.98
N GLY A 166 8.38 -6.90 -11.14
CA GLY A 166 7.70 -6.79 -12.44
C GLY A 166 6.82 -8.01 -12.73
N GLU A 167 5.80 -7.83 -13.57
CA GLU A 167 4.99 -8.91 -14.15
C GLU A 167 5.51 -9.36 -15.50
#